data_0b1471ab8b3319706be418bd566c6b1d
#
_entry.id   0b1471ab8b3319706be418bd566c6b1d
#
_cell.length_a   1.000
_cell.length_b   1.000
_cell.length_c   1.000
_cell.angle_alpha   90.00
_cell.angle_beta   90.00
_cell.angle_gamma   90.00
#
_symmetry.space_group_name_H-M   'P 1'
#
loop_
_entity.id
_entity.type
_entity.pdbx_description
1 polymer ?
#
loop_
_entity_poly.entity_id
_entity_poly.type
_entity_poly.pdbx_seq_one_letter_code
_entity_poly.pdbx_strand_id
1 'polypeptide(L)'
;VVGGRVVAAMRRIATDGEYRSNVHRGGRTEAVTLSPEAERVALRAAQIMGLRVDGVDMLESNEGPLVMEVNSSPGLEGIEGTTRIDIAGAIIRHCEEQVIFPDVDLKQKLTLDKGYGVAELVVSRASALAHCTLAACRLGERDVRVLSIQRGSLAIPNPRGETEILPGDQLLCFGKTSALRELMAPASLRQSAS
;
A
#
# COMPACT_ATOMS: atom_id res chain seq x y z
N VAL A 1 13.37 3.10 -1.08
CA VAL A 1 12.41 2.19 -0.42
C VAL A 1 12.91 0.76 -0.60
N VAL A 2 12.81 -0.06 0.42
CA VAL A 2 13.14 -1.50 0.38
C VAL A 2 12.10 -2.27 1.18
N GLY A 3 11.45 -3.26 0.58
CA GLY A 3 10.48 -4.13 1.25
C GLY A 3 9.31 -3.39 1.92
N GLY A 4 8.82 -2.33 1.28
CA GLY A 4 7.72 -1.51 1.81
C GLY A 4 8.10 -0.60 2.98
N ARG A 5 9.38 -0.30 3.16
CA ARG A 5 9.90 0.62 4.19
C ARG A 5 10.85 1.63 3.58
N VAL A 6 10.81 2.86 4.04
CA VAL A 6 11.84 3.87 3.74
C VAL A 6 13.08 3.55 4.58
N VAL A 7 14.16 3.12 3.91
CA VAL A 7 15.44 2.76 4.59
C VAL A 7 16.29 3.98 4.81
N ALA A 8 16.35 4.89 3.84
CA ALA A 8 17.13 6.11 3.90
C ALA A 8 16.46 7.21 3.07
N ALA A 9 16.71 8.45 3.43
CA ALA A 9 16.30 9.61 2.67
C ALA A 9 17.40 10.68 2.70
N MET A 10 17.61 11.35 1.56
CA MET A 10 18.49 12.49 1.44
C MET A 10 17.79 13.62 0.70
N ARG A 11 18.12 14.85 1.06
CA ARG A 11 17.73 16.06 0.33
C ARG A 11 18.87 16.50 -0.56
N ARG A 12 18.56 16.90 -1.78
CA ARG A 12 19.47 17.57 -2.70
C ARG A 12 19.11 19.05 -2.73
N ILE A 13 20.08 19.88 -2.43
CA ILE A 13 19.93 21.32 -2.40
C ILE A 13 20.64 21.91 -3.62
N ALA A 14 19.89 22.61 -4.46
CA ALA A 14 20.47 23.31 -5.61
C ALA A 14 21.36 24.45 -5.12
N THR A 15 22.50 24.66 -5.76
CA THR A 15 23.34 25.85 -5.53
C THR A 15 22.75 27.07 -6.26
N ASP A 16 23.00 28.27 -5.72
CA ASP A 16 22.46 29.52 -6.25
C ASP A 16 22.66 29.65 -7.78
N GLY A 17 21.55 29.90 -8.48
CA GLY A 17 21.50 30.10 -9.93
C GLY A 17 21.25 28.89 -10.78
N GLU A 18 21.16 27.65 -10.21
CA GLU A 18 20.79 26.43 -10.92
C GLU A 18 19.49 25.85 -10.35
N TYR A 19 18.47 25.67 -11.22
CA TYR A 19 17.21 24.98 -10.86
C TYR A 19 17.36 23.44 -10.81
N ARG A 20 18.50 22.87 -11.28
CA ARG A 20 18.79 21.45 -11.30
C ARG A 20 19.69 21.04 -10.15
N SER A 21 19.18 20.26 -9.22
CA SER A 21 19.93 19.74 -8.05
C SER A 21 20.74 18.46 -8.34
N ASN A 22 21.37 18.35 -9.52
CA ASN A 22 22.18 17.18 -9.86
C ASN A 22 23.47 17.14 -9.03
N VAL A 23 23.66 16.07 -8.25
CA VAL A 23 24.83 15.82 -7.40
C VAL A 23 26.15 15.89 -8.19
N HIS A 24 26.15 15.42 -9.45
CA HIS A 24 27.32 15.46 -10.34
C HIS A 24 27.78 16.87 -10.75
N ARG A 25 27.03 17.93 -10.43
CA ARG A 25 27.32 19.33 -10.77
C ARG A 25 27.46 20.24 -9.57
N GLY A 26 27.79 19.67 -8.37
CA GLY A 26 28.09 20.48 -7.18
C GLY A 26 26.90 20.76 -6.25
N GLY A 27 25.76 20.11 -6.45
CA GLY A 27 24.65 20.17 -5.49
C GLY A 27 25.04 19.60 -4.12
N ARG A 28 24.64 20.28 -3.04
CA ARG A 28 24.84 19.80 -1.67
C ARG A 28 23.80 18.75 -1.34
N THR A 29 24.22 17.68 -0.66
CA THR A 29 23.32 16.63 -0.15
C THR A 29 23.33 16.61 1.36
N GLU A 30 22.18 16.32 1.96
CA GLU A 30 22.04 16.12 3.41
C GLU A 30 21.13 14.96 3.72
N ALA A 31 21.45 14.20 4.78
CA ALA A 31 20.56 13.17 5.29
C ALA A 31 19.35 13.83 5.96
N VAL A 32 18.16 13.33 5.69
CA VAL A 32 16.90 13.85 6.24
C VAL A 32 16.03 12.75 6.79
N THR A 33 15.20 13.10 7.77
CA THR A 33 14.07 12.27 8.19
C THR A 33 12.83 12.79 7.49
N LEU A 34 12.12 11.91 6.78
CA LEU A 34 10.90 12.29 6.08
C LEU A 34 9.78 12.64 7.07
N SER A 35 8.92 13.56 6.67
CA SER A 35 7.64 13.74 7.34
C SER A 35 6.78 12.49 7.14
N PRO A 36 5.81 12.20 8.04
CA PRO A 36 4.89 11.07 7.86
C PRO A 36 4.11 11.13 6.54
N GLU A 37 3.88 12.32 6.02
CA GLU A 37 3.22 12.52 4.73
C GLU A 37 4.14 12.14 3.56
N ALA A 38 5.38 12.61 3.56
CA ALA A 38 6.36 12.27 2.52
C ALA A 38 6.68 10.78 2.50
N GLU A 39 6.80 10.16 3.67
CA GLU A 39 6.98 8.71 3.78
C GLU A 39 5.79 7.94 3.17
N ARG A 40 4.55 8.31 3.50
CA ARG A 40 3.34 7.69 2.91
C ARG A 40 3.30 7.85 1.40
N VAL A 41 3.65 9.02 0.88
CA VAL A 41 3.66 9.28 -0.56
C VAL A 41 4.71 8.42 -1.26
N ALA A 42 5.93 8.32 -0.72
CA ALA A 42 6.98 7.46 -1.26
C ALA A 42 6.57 5.98 -1.27
N LEU A 43 6.07 5.45 -0.15
CA LEU A 43 5.61 4.07 -0.04
C LEU A 43 4.44 3.78 -0.99
N ARG A 44 3.52 4.73 -1.15
CA ARG A 44 2.39 4.59 -2.07
C ARG A 44 2.83 4.57 -3.52
N ALA A 45 3.81 5.40 -3.90
CA ALA A 45 4.37 5.40 -5.25
C ALA A 45 5.05 4.06 -5.59
N ALA A 46 5.90 3.53 -4.70
CA ALA A 46 6.51 2.22 -4.82
C ALA A 46 5.47 1.10 -4.98
N GLN A 47 4.41 1.13 -4.15
CA GLN A 47 3.33 0.15 -4.18
C GLN A 47 2.54 0.18 -5.50
N ILE A 48 2.23 1.37 -6.03
CA ILE A 48 1.51 1.52 -7.31
C ILE A 48 2.34 0.96 -8.45
N MET A 49 3.66 1.20 -8.43
CA MET A 49 4.60 0.67 -9.42
C MET A 49 4.90 -0.82 -9.24
N GLY A 50 4.45 -1.44 -8.14
CA GLY A 50 4.71 -2.85 -7.84
C GLY A 50 6.18 -3.16 -7.54
N LEU A 51 6.94 -2.15 -7.12
CA LEU A 51 8.37 -2.29 -6.84
C LEU A 51 8.61 -2.63 -5.36
N ARG A 52 9.60 -3.48 -5.12
CA ARG A 52 10.05 -3.87 -3.78
C ARG A 52 11.33 -3.17 -3.37
N VAL A 53 12.10 -2.76 -4.34
CA VAL A 53 13.31 -1.95 -4.20
C VAL A 53 13.22 -0.84 -5.22
N ASP A 54 13.26 0.39 -4.76
CA ASP A 54 13.13 1.56 -5.62
C ASP A 54 13.70 2.83 -4.97
N GLY A 55 14.02 3.81 -5.83
CA GLY A 55 14.31 5.18 -5.45
C GLY A 55 13.14 6.06 -5.85
N VAL A 56 12.56 6.80 -4.91
CA VAL A 56 11.50 7.76 -5.16
C VAL A 56 12.06 9.17 -5.08
N ASP A 57 12.13 9.85 -6.20
CA ASP A 57 12.51 11.25 -6.26
C ASP A 57 11.26 12.13 -6.07
N MET A 58 11.30 12.99 -5.06
CA MET A 58 10.19 13.86 -4.70
C MET A 58 10.63 15.32 -4.66
N LEU A 59 9.72 16.22 -4.98
CA LEU A 59 9.86 17.66 -4.82
C LEU A 59 9.06 18.11 -3.58
N GLU A 60 9.69 18.92 -2.73
CA GLU A 60 8.98 19.61 -1.66
C GLU A 60 8.21 20.80 -2.24
N SER A 61 6.91 20.87 -2.00
CA SER A 61 6.07 21.99 -2.42
C SER A 61 5.21 22.51 -1.28
N ASN A 62 4.61 23.69 -1.47
CA ASN A 62 3.66 24.27 -0.51
C ASN A 62 2.36 23.46 -0.37
N GLU A 63 2.06 22.60 -1.34
CA GLU A 63 0.88 21.72 -1.36
C GLU A 63 1.20 20.31 -0.87
N GLY A 64 2.42 20.06 -0.39
CA GLY A 64 2.92 18.76 0.06
C GLY A 64 3.95 18.13 -0.89
N PRO A 65 4.40 16.90 -0.61
CA PRO A 65 5.40 16.21 -1.40
C PRO A 65 4.84 15.74 -2.74
N LEU A 66 5.54 16.06 -3.84
CA LEU A 66 5.18 15.65 -5.21
C LEU A 66 6.17 14.62 -5.72
N VAL A 67 5.70 13.46 -6.18
CA VAL A 67 6.54 12.45 -6.81
C VAL A 67 6.92 12.91 -8.22
N MET A 68 8.21 12.92 -8.51
CA MET A 68 8.75 13.25 -9.82
C MET A 68 9.10 11.99 -10.60
N GLU A 69 9.75 11.03 -9.94
CA GLU A 69 10.25 9.81 -10.56
C GLU A 69 10.28 8.66 -9.56
N VAL A 70 10.01 7.44 -10.05
CA VAL A 70 10.23 6.19 -9.32
C VAL A 70 11.20 5.32 -10.13
N ASN A 71 12.37 5.06 -9.57
CA ASN A 71 13.45 4.37 -10.24
C ASN A 71 13.61 2.95 -9.69
N SER A 72 13.41 1.94 -10.54
CA SER A 72 13.52 0.51 -10.18
C SER A 72 14.96 0.01 -9.98
N SER A 73 15.95 0.82 -10.36
CA SER A 73 17.37 0.47 -10.22
C SER A 73 18.14 1.70 -9.74
N PRO A 74 17.86 2.17 -8.50
CA PRO A 74 18.46 3.39 -8.00
C PRO A 74 19.95 3.23 -7.75
N GLY A 75 20.74 4.26 -8.10
CA GLY A 75 22.13 4.33 -7.71
C GLY A 75 22.26 4.53 -6.20
N LEU A 76 23.07 3.71 -5.52
CA LEU A 76 23.20 3.72 -4.06
C LEU A 76 24.32 4.64 -3.56
N GLU A 77 25.34 4.89 -4.37
CA GLU A 77 26.56 5.61 -3.96
C GLU A 77 26.27 6.98 -3.32
N GLY A 78 25.41 7.77 -3.95
CA GLY A 78 25.10 9.13 -3.46
C GLY A 78 24.37 9.13 -2.12
N ILE A 79 23.36 8.28 -1.97
CA ILE A 79 22.54 8.22 -0.77
C ILE A 79 23.27 7.52 0.38
N GLU A 80 24.01 6.44 0.14
CA GLU A 80 24.86 5.79 1.14
C GLU A 80 25.99 6.70 1.60
N GLY A 81 26.63 7.41 0.66
CA GLY A 81 27.67 8.40 0.96
C GLY A 81 27.16 9.53 1.85
N THR A 82 25.92 9.98 1.65
CA THR A 82 25.29 11.07 2.40
C THR A 82 24.75 10.59 3.75
N THR A 83 24.01 9.47 3.77
CA THR A 83 23.29 9.02 4.97
C THR A 83 24.11 8.11 5.87
N ARG A 84 25.16 7.50 5.35
CA ARG A 84 25.97 6.46 6.01
C ARG A 84 25.16 5.21 6.38
N ILE A 85 24.05 4.98 5.69
CA ILE A 85 23.19 3.80 5.88
C ILE A 85 23.53 2.77 4.80
N ASP A 86 23.78 1.53 5.22
CA ASP A 86 24.03 0.36 4.34
C ASP A 86 22.73 -0.06 3.66
N ILE A 87 22.42 0.55 2.52
CA ILE A 87 21.22 0.27 1.74
C ILE A 87 21.40 -1.04 0.96
N ALA A 88 22.60 -1.30 0.44
CA ALA A 88 22.93 -2.54 -0.23
C ALA A 88 22.66 -3.75 0.69
N GLY A 89 23.14 -3.68 1.95
CA GLY A 89 22.84 -4.71 2.95
C GLY A 89 21.36 -4.83 3.29
N ALA A 90 20.61 -3.72 3.31
CA ALA A 90 19.15 -3.77 3.50
C ALA A 90 18.44 -4.48 2.34
N ILE A 91 18.89 -4.27 1.10
CA ILE A 91 18.36 -4.98 -0.09
C ILE A 91 18.66 -6.46 0.00
N ILE A 92 19.88 -6.85 0.37
CA ILE A 92 20.28 -8.27 0.51
C ILE A 92 19.42 -8.95 1.58
N ARG A 93 19.27 -8.35 2.76
CA ARG A 93 18.41 -8.87 3.83
C ARG A 93 16.97 -9.04 3.37
N HIS A 94 16.44 -8.07 2.63
CA HIS A 94 15.10 -8.19 2.07
C HIS A 94 14.99 -9.36 1.08
N CYS A 95 15.98 -9.57 0.23
CA CYS A 95 16.02 -10.72 -0.68
C CYS A 95 16.07 -12.05 0.07
N GLU A 96 16.87 -12.15 1.14
CA GLU A 96 16.94 -13.33 2.01
C GLU A 96 15.60 -13.61 2.68
N GLU A 97 14.94 -12.58 3.23
CA GLU A 97 13.59 -12.68 3.80
C GLU A 97 12.57 -13.21 2.78
N GLN A 98 12.65 -12.74 1.51
CA GLN A 98 11.76 -13.19 0.43
C GLN A 98 11.99 -14.64 0.02
N VAL A 99 13.19 -15.18 0.18
CA VAL A 99 13.46 -16.60 -0.06
C VAL A 99 12.81 -17.48 1.03
N ILE A 100 12.86 -17.02 2.28
CA ILE A 100 12.33 -17.76 3.44
C ILE A 100 10.81 -17.60 3.54
N PHE A 101 10.32 -16.37 3.37
CA PHE A 101 8.90 -16.00 3.41
C PHE A 101 8.52 -15.16 2.18
N PRO A 102 8.29 -15.80 1.02
CA PRO A 102 7.93 -15.06 -0.18
C PRO A 102 6.60 -14.33 0.01
N ASP A 103 6.61 -13.02 -0.26
CA ASP A 103 5.38 -12.26 -0.38
C ASP A 103 4.52 -12.83 -1.50
N VAL A 104 3.38 -13.34 -1.14
CA VAL A 104 2.42 -13.87 -2.12
C VAL A 104 1.53 -12.75 -2.60
N ASP A 105 1.60 -12.40 -3.89
CA ASP A 105 0.55 -11.58 -4.49
C ASP A 105 -0.76 -12.38 -4.54
N LEU A 106 -1.57 -12.18 -3.49
CA LEU A 106 -2.87 -12.84 -3.36
C LEU A 106 -3.77 -12.55 -4.56
N LYS A 107 -3.70 -11.35 -5.16
CA LYS A 107 -4.49 -11.03 -6.34
C LYS A 107 -4.09 -11.91 -7.52
N GLN A 108 -2.80 -12.05 -7.78
CA GLN A 108 -2.30 -12.85 -8.89
C GLN A 108 -2.56 -14.35 -8.68
N LYS A 109 -2.34 -14.87 -7.47
CA LYS A 109 -2.56 -16.31 -7.18
C LYS A 109 -4.02 -16.70 -7.07
N LEU A 110 -4.88 -15.84 -6.53
CA LEU A 110 -6.30 -16.14 -6.34
C LEU A 110 -7.17 -15.83 -7.58
N THR A 111 -6.64 -15.08 -8.57
CA THR A 111 -7.33 -14.82 -9.85
C THR A 111 -7.18 -15.99 -10.85
N LEU A 112 -6.42 -17.03 -10.51
CA LEU A 112 -6.22 -18.20 -11.37
C LEU A 112 -7.46 -19.10 -11.47
N ASP A 113 -8.40 -19.00 -10.52
CA ASP A 113 -9.68 -19.72 -10.58
C ASP A 113 -10.74 -18.81 -11.18
N LYS A 114 -11.26 -19.23 -12.36
CA LYS A 114 -12.28 -18.45 -13.09
C LYS A 114 -13.49 -18.21 -12.18
N GLY A 115 -13.74 -16.94 -11.84
CA GLY A 115 -14.92 -16.52 -11.08
C GLY A 115 -14.66 -16.18 -9.60
N TYR A 116 -13.43 -16.34 -9.10
CA TYR A 116 -13.05 -15.91 -7.76
C TYR A 116 -12.09 -14.70 -7.80
N GLY A 117 -12.03 -13.93 -6.73
CA GLY A 117 -11.16 -12.77 -6.64
C GLY A 117 -11.03 -12.21 -5.24
N VAL A 118 -10.18 -11.21 -5.11
CA VAL A 118 -10.01 -10.41 -3.89
C VAL A 118 -10.53 -9.00 -4.16
N ALA A 119 -11.33 -8.48 -3.25
CA ALA A 119 -11.85 -7.12 -3.31
C ALA A 119 -11.80 -6.43 -1.95
N GLU A 120 -11.64 -5.14 -1.98
CA GLU A 120 -11.81 -4.26 -0.83
C GLU A 120 -13.23 -3.67 -0.84
N LEU A 121 -13.94 -3.81 0.28
CA LEU A 121 -15.29 -3.30 0.49
C LEU A 121 -15.24 -2.22 1.56
N VAL A 122 -15.70 -1.02 1.26
CA VAL A 122 -15.90 0.04 2.27
C VAL A 122 -17.33 -0.06 2.78
N VAL A 123 -17.49 -0.25 4.09
CA VAL A 123 -18.80 -0.37 4.74
C VAL A 123 -19.41 1.02 4.91
N SER A 124 -20.43 1.33 4.14
CA SER A 124 -21.22 2.55 4.31
C SER A 124 -22.20 2.42 5.48
N ARG A 125 -22.71 3.55 6.00
CA ARG A 125 -23.75 3.55 7.04
C ARG A 125 -25.05 2.86 6.59
N ALA A 126 -25.34 2.87 5.30
CA ALA A 126 -26.51 2.21 4.72
C ALA A 126 -26.24 0.76 4.31
N SER A 127 -25.04 0.24 4.55
CA SER A 127 -24.71 -1.14 4.22
C SER A 127 -25.45 -2.12 5.12
N ALA A 128 -25.99 -3.20 4.54
CA ALA A 128 -26.56 -4.31 5.30
C ALA A 128 -25.53 -5.05 6.19
N LEU A 129 -24.25 -4.79 5.99
CA LEU A 129 -23.17 -5.35 6.80
C LEU A 129 -22.88 -4.48 8.04
N ALA A 130 -23.34 -3.22 8.08
CA ALA A 130 -23.09 -2.32 9.19
C ALA A 130 -23.80 -2.80 10.46
N HIS A 131 -23.10 -2.77 11.60
CA HIS A 131 -23.58 -3.21 12.91
C HIS A 131 -23.98 -4.69 12.98
N CYS A 132 -23.42 -5.51 12.13
CA CYS A 132 -23.63 -6.94 12.04
C CYS A 132 -22.34 -7.68 12.41
N THR A 133 -22.41 -8.78 13.15
CA THR A 133 -21.25 -9.64 13.32
C THR A 133 -20.96 -10.42 12.06
N LEU A 134 -19.70 -10.80 11.83
CA LEU A 134 -19.35 -11.61 10.65
C LEU A 134 -20.14 -12.90 10.55
N ALA A 135 -20.44 -13.55 11.68
CA ALA A 135 -21.27 -14.76 11.73
C ALA A 135 -22.70 -14.46 11.29
N ALA A 136 -23.30 -13.37 11.77
CA ALA A 136 -24.67 -12.99 11.44
C ALA A 136 -24.85 -12.55 9.99
N CYS A 137 -23.80 -11.97 9.39
CA CYS A 137 -23.83 -11.55 7.98
C CYS A 137 -23.83 -12.71 6.97
N ARG A 138 -23.55 -13.93 7.42
CA ARG A 138 -23.57 -15.18 6.61
C ARG A 138 -22.81 -15.08 5.26
N LEU A 139 -21.73 -14.31 5.22
CA LEU A 139 -20.96 -14.10 3.99
C LEU A 139 -20.40 -15.41 3.42
N GLY A 140 -20.13 -16.39 4.29
CA GLY A 140 -19.67 -17.72 3.89
C GLY A 140 -20.69 -18.49 3.03
N GLU A 141 -21.99 -18.28 3.22
CA GLU A 141 -23.05 -18.89 2.40
C GLU A 141 -23.08 -18.33 0.96
N ARG A 142 -22.46 -17.16 0.77
CA ARG A 142 -22.28 -16.48 -0.52
C ARG A 142 -20.90 -16.71 -1.12
N ASP A 143 -20.13 -17.68 -0.60
CA ASP A 143 -18.73 -17.92 -1.00
C ASP A 143 -17.83 -16.68 -0.84
N VAL A 144 -18.04 -15.88 0.23
CA VAL A 144 -17.23 -14.73 0.56
C VAL A 144 -16.59 -14.89 1.95
N ARG A 145 -15.28 -14.69 2.03
CA ARG A 145 -14.50 -14.70 3.27
C ARG A 145 -13.89 -13.34 3.51
N VAL A 146 -13.99 -12.82 4.73
CA VAL A 146 -13.28 -11.60 5.15
C VAL A 146 -11.91 -12.00 5.67
N LEU A 147 -10.86 -11.52 5.01
CA LEU A 147 -9.46 -11.82 5.35
C LEU A 147 -8.92 -10.86 6.40
N SER A 148 -9.31 -9.59 6.31
CA SER A 148 -8.97 -8.57 7.28
C SER A 148 -9.99 -7.43 7.30
N ILE A 149 -10.02 -6.70 8.41
CA ILE A 149 -10.80 -5.47 8.59
C ILE A 149 -9.83 -4.35 8.94
N GLN A 150 -9.83 -3.27 8.16
CA GLN A 150 -9.14 -2.04 8.51
C GLN A 150 -10.14 -1.05 9.09
N ARG A 151 -9.93 -0.66 10.34
CA ARG A 151 -10.76 0.30 11.09
C ARG A 151 -9.92 1.51 11.50
N GLY A 152 -9.93 2.55 10.70
CA GLY A 152 -9.01 3.67 10.88
C GLY A 152 -7.55 3.20 10.80
N SER A 153 -6.77 3.38 11.86
CA SER A 153 -5.39 2.91 11.95
C SER A 153 -5.25 1.46 12.45
N LEU A 154 -6.33 0.82 12.91
CA LEU A 154 -6.31 -0.54 13.46
C LEU A 154 -6.57 -1.56 12.35
N ALA A 155 -5.63 -2.50 12.18
CA ALA A 155 -5.82 -3.67 11.33
C ALA A 155 -6.25 -4.88 12.19
N ILE A 156 -7.32 -5.56 11.80
CA ILE A 156 -7.84 -6.78 12.42
C ILE A 156 -7.67 -7.91 11.41
N PRO A 157 -6.52 -8.63 11.42
CA PRO A 157 -6.31 -9.76 10.53
C PRO A 157 -7.11 -10.97 11.00
N ASN A 158 -7.57 -11.79 10.05
CA ASN A 158 -8.33 -13.01 10.31
C ASN A 158 -9.43 -12.81 11.36
N PRO A 159 -10.39 -11.89 11.12
CA PRO A 159 -11.42 -11.55 12.10
C PRO A 159 -12.32 -12.76 12.39
N ARG A 160 -12.70 -12.92 13.66
CA ARG A 160 -13.55 -14.03 14.11
C ARG A 160 -15.03 -13.74 13.85
N GLY A 161 -15.87 -14.76 13.94
CA GLY A 161 -17.30 -14.66 13.72
C GLY A 161 -18.01 -13.64 14.60
N GLU A 162 -17.54 -13.42 15.82
CA GLU A 162 -18.06 -12.45 16.78
C GLU A 162 -17.66 -11.00 16.47
N THR A 163 -16.72 -10.80 15.55
CA THR A 163 -16.25 -9.46 15.18
C THR A 163 -17.38 -8.68 14.53
N GLU A 164 -17.77 -7.57 15.14
CA GLU A 164 -18.76 -6.64 14.60
C GLU A 164 -18.13 -5.78 13.49
N ILE A 165 -18.86 -5.62 12.39
CA ILE A 165 -18.53 -4.75 11.27
C ILE A 165 -19.16 -3.38 11.52
N LEU A 166 -18.35 -2.32 11.45
CA LEU A 166 -18.80 -0.94 11.68
C LEU A 166 -18.78 -0.11 10.39
N PRO A 167 -19.62 0.93 10.30
CA PRO A 167 -19.53 1.91 9.23
C PRO A 167 -18.13 2.54 9.18
N GLY A 168 -17.56 2.62 7.98
CA GLY A 168 -16.20 3.10 7.75
C GLY A 168 -15.14 2.00 7.74
N ASP A 169 -15.47 0.77 8.14
CA ASP A 169 -14.55 -0.36 8.00
C ASP A 169 -14.25 -0.64 6.53
N GLN A 170 -12.99 -0.97 6.25
CA GLN A 170 -12.54 -1.50 4.95
C GLN A 170 -12.30 -3.00 5.12
N LEU A 171 -13.09 -3.80 4.42
CA LEU A 171 -13.02 -5.25 4.48
C LEU A 171 -12.22 -5.77 3.28
N LEU A 172 -11.11 -6.45 3.51
CA LEU A 172 -10.44 -7.23 2.47
C LEU A 172 -11.13 -8.59 2.39
N CYS A 173 -11.77 -8.85 1.26
CA CYS A 173 -12.58 -10.05 1.05
C CYS A 173 -12.03 -10.90 -0.08
N PHE A 174 -12.10 -12.24 0.07
CA PHE A 174 -11.91 -13.22 -0.98
C PHE A 174 -13.22 -13.94 -1.23
N GLY A 175 -13.59 -14.18 -2.50
CA GLY A 175 -14.79 -14.91 -2.83
C GLY A 175 -15.18 -14.87 -4.30
N LYS A 176 -16.38 -15.40 -4.62
CA LYS A 176 -16.93 -15.29 -5.97
C LYS A 176 -17.05 -13.85 -6.43
N THR A 177 -16.52 -13.55 -7.60
CA THR A 177 -16.51 -12.18 -8.17
C THR A 177 -17.92 -11.60 -8.32
N SER A 178 -18.92 -12.44 -8.63
CA SER A 178 -20.33 -12.03 -8.68
C SER A 178 -20.84 -11.57 -7.32
N ALA A 179 -20.59 -12.34 -6.27
CA ALA A 179 -21.02 -12.01 -4.91
C ALA A 179 -20.28 -10.77 -4.37
N LEU A 180 -18.99 -10.65 -4.67
CA LEU A 180 -18.21 -9.45 -4.30
C LEU A 180 -18.77 -8.20 -4.99
N ARG A 181 -19.10 -8.26 -6.28
CA ARG A 181 -19.72 -7.14 -7.01
C ARG A 181 -21.07 -6.73 -6.43
N GLU A 182 -21.92 -7.70 -6.06
CA GLU A 182 -23.20 -7.43 -5.41
C GLU A 182 -23.02 -6.71 -4.06
N LEU A 183 -22.01 -7.12 -3.27
CA LEU A 183 -21.71 -6.46 -2.01
C LEU A 183 -21.20 -5.03 -2.19
N MET A 184 -20.49 -4.76 -3.29
CA MET A 184 -19.97 -3.43 -3.64
C MET A 184 -21.02 -2.51 -4.26
N ALA A 185 -22.10 -3.06 -4.82
CA ALA A 185 -23.15 -2.27 -5.45
C ALA A 185 -23.85 -1.38 -4.41
N PRO A 186 -24.04 -0.08 -4.72
CA PRO A 186 -24.81 0.80 -3.85
C PRO A 186 -26.22 0.26 -3.64
N ALA A 187 -26.79 0.50 -2.44
CA ALA A 187 -28.10 -0.01 -2.04
C ALA A 187 -29.23 0.33 -3.05
N SER A 188 -29.09 1.42 -3.80
CA SER A 188 -30.03 1.85 -4.83
C SER A 188 -30.14 0.92 -6.05
N LEU A 189 -29.12 0.10 -6.33
CA LEU A 189 -29.13 -0.82 -7.48
C LEU A 189 -29.58 -2.25 -7.14
N ARG A 190 -29.80 -2.54 -5.85
CA ARG A 190 -30.20 -3.88 -5.38
C ARG A 190 -31.70 -4.14 -5.48
N GLN A 191 -32.54 -3.09 -5.65
CA GLN A 191 -34.00 -3.19 -5.71
C GLN A 191 -34.57 -3.45 -7.12
N SER A 192 -33.75 -3.44 -8.17
CA SER A 192 -34.19 -3.63 -9.56
C SER A 192 -33.96 -5.06 -10.11
N ALA A 193 -33.56 -6.00 -9.29
CA ALA A 193 -33.27 -7.40 -9.68
C ALA A 193 -34.16 -8.44 -8.96
N SER A 194 -35.36 -8.04 -8.53
CA SER A 194 -36.38 -8.95 -7.96
C SER A 194 -37.56 -9.11 -8.91
#